data_69fc82b1c9e1eebb41cbb43d18635c7e
#
_entry.id   69fc82b1c9e1eebb41cbb43d18635c7e
#
_cell.length_a   1.000
_cell.length_b   1.000
_cell.length_c   1.000
_cell.angle_alpha   90.00
_cell.angle_beta   90.00
_cell.angle_gamma   90.00
#
_symmetry.space_group_name_H-M   'P 1'
#
loop_
_entity.id
_entity.type
_entity.pdbx_description
1 polymer ?
#
loop_
_entity_poly.entity_id
_entity_poly.type
_entity_poly.pdbx_seq_one_letter_code
_entity_poly.pdbx_strand_id
1 'polypeptide(L)'
;MIDIKELSKVYLVGDERVKALDQATLHIYPHEFVSIIGPSGSGKSTLMNIIGCLDVADAGTYHLDGLPIEAYTENQLAQIRNRKIGFVFQSFNLIPKLSAEENVELPLIYQKVPRNERQVRVRAALERVGLAHRAKHLPTELSGGQQQRVAIARALVTNPSLILADEPTGNLDSKTSKEIMDIFHELHAQGNTIVLITHDNDVAKQASRAIHILDGQITEVAL
;
A
#
# COMPACT_ATOMS: atom_id res chain seq x y z
N MET A 1 -11.45 2.07 -10.38
CA MET A 1 -10.63 2.33 -9.18
C MET A 1 -9.37 3.09 -9.54
N ILE A 2 -8.41 2.46 -10.22
CA ILE A 2 -7.17 3.08 -10.75
C ILE A 2 -7.25 3.06 -12.26
N ASP A 3 -7.02 4.20 -12.92
CA ASP A 3 -6.92 4.34 -14.38
C ASP A 3 -5.66 5.17 -14.70
N ILE A 4 -4.67 4.53 -15.28
CA ILE A 4 -3.38 5.10 -15.66
C ILE A 4 -3.23 4.96 -17.17
N LYS A 5 -2.89 6.06 -17.86
CA LYS A 5 -2.68 6.07 -19.31
C LYS A 5 -1.38 6.78 -19.67
N GLU A 6 -0.53 6.06 -20.40
CA GLU A 6 0.74 6.56 -20.96
C GLU A 6 1.64 7.26 -19.93
N LEU A 7 1.61 6.77 -18.68
CA LEU A 7 2.30 7.38 -17.56
C LEU A 7 3.82 7.24 -17.72
N SER A 8 4.53 8.33 -17.62
CA SER A 8 6.00 8.36 -17.72
C SER A 8 6.62 9.08 -16.54
N LYS A 9 7.75 8.56 -16.04
CA LYS A 9 8.54 9.15 -14.97
C LYS A 9 10.03 9.03 -15.25
N VAL A 10 10.76 10.15 -15.15
CA VAL A 10 12.20 10.22 -15.36
C VAL A 10 12.87 10.81 -14.13
N TYR A 11 13.87 10.13 -13.61
CA TYR A 11 14.71 10.64 -12.55
C TYR A 11 16.07 11.06 -13.10
N LEU A 12 16.64 12.11 -12.52
CA LEU A 12 18.01 12.51 -12.77
C LEU A 12 18.91 11.86 -11.69
N VAL A 13 19.82 11.00 -12.12
CA VAL A 13 20.81 10.35 -11.24
C VAL A 13 22.19 10.82 -11.68
N GLY A 14 22.73 11.84 -11.01
CA GLY A 14 23.90 12.58 -11.52
C GLY A 14 23.57 13.26 -12.84
N ASP A 15 24.33 12.98 -13.90
CA ASP A 15 24.13 13.52 -15.25
C ASP A 15 23.26 12.60 -16.15
N GLU A 16 22.86 11.42 -15.64
CA GLU A 16 22.09 10.45 -16.41
C GLU A 16 20.57 10.59 -16.17
N ARG A 17 19.81 10.43 -17.25
CA ARG A 17 18.34 10.35 -17.20
C ARG A 17 17.91 8.90 -17.15
N VAL A 18 17.32 8.49 -16.02
CA VAL A 18 16.76 7.16 -15.84
C VAL A 18 15.25 7.22 -16.02
N LYS A 19 14.75 6.60 -17.08
CA LYS A 19 13.32 6.49 -17.36
C LYS A 19 12.75 5.35 -16.52
N ALA A 20 12.23 5.67 -15.36
CA ALA A 20 11.72 4.69 -14.42
C ALA A 20 10.32 4.13 -14.78
N LEU A 21 9.51 4.93 -15.50
CA LEU A 21 8.29 4.49 -16.17
C LEU A 21 8.27 5.05 -17.59
N ASP A 22 7.83 4.21 -18.55
CA ASP A 22 7.78 4.50 -19.96
C ASP A 22 6.41 4.17 -20.55
N GLN A 23 5.55 5.20 -20.68
CA GLN A 23 4.20 5.09 -21.25
C GLN A 23 3.37 3.96 -20.60
N ALA A 24 3.56 3.76 -19.31
CA ALA A 24 2.87 2.72 -18.54
C ALA A 24 1.35 2.96 -18.59
N THR A 25 0.60 1.95 -18.99
CA THR A 25 -0.88 1.98 -19.02
C THR A 25 -1.40 0.83 -18.19
N LEU A 26 -2.33 1.13 -17.26
CA LEU A 26 -2.83 0.18 -16.28
C LEU A 26 -4.24 0.55 -15.85
N HIS A 27 -5.11 -0.46 -15.80
CA HIS A 27 -6.42 -0.32 -15.19
C HIS A 27 -6.63 -1.34 -14.09
N ILE A 28 -7.09 -0.89 -12.90
CA ILE A 28 -7.46 -1.77 -11.77
C ILE A 28 -8.91 -1.42 -11.39
N TYR A 29 -9.76 -2.44 -11.38
CA TYR A 29 -11.17 -2.30 -11.03
C TYR A 29 -11.38 -2.25 -9.50
N PRO A 30 -12.50 -1.69 -9.02
CA PRO A 30 -12.88 -1.83 -7.62
C PRO A 30 -12.96 -3.31 -7.22
N HIS A 31 -12.54 -3.60 -5.99
CA HIS A 31 -12.59 -4.96 -5.42
C HIS A 31 -11.70 -5.99 -6.13
N GLU A 32 -10.69 -5.56 -6.87
CA GLU A 32 -9.65 -6.45 -7.37
C GLU A 32 -8.55 -6.68 -6.32
N PHE A 33 -7.99 -7.88 -6.34
CA PHE A 33 -6.71 -8.19 -5.71
C PHE A 33 -5.68 -8.43 -6.81
N VAL A 34 -4.78 -7.48 -7.00
CA VAL A 34 -3.79 -7.46 -8.09
C VAL A 34 -2.39 -7.53 -7.52
N SER A 35 -1.51 -8.32 -8.13
CA SER A 35 -0.07 -8.28 -7.87
C SER A 35 0.68 -7.55 -8.97
N ILE A 36 1.69 -6.76 -8.60
CA ILE A 36 2.65 -6.12 -9.52
C ILE A 36 4.01 -6.76 -9.29
N ILE A 37 4.54 -7.41 -10.32
CA ILE A 37 5.79 -8.16 -10.27
C ILE A 37 6.79 -7.69 -11.33
N GLY A 38 8.06 -7.92 -11.08
CA GLY A 38 9.15 -7.59 -11.99
C GLY A 38 10.51 -7.61 -11.29
N PRO A 39 11.62 -7.60 -12.04
CA PRO A 39 12.95 -7.59 -11.45
C PRO A 39 13.26 -6.31 -10.68
N SER A 40 14.34 -6.31 -9.91
CA SER A 40 14.82 -5.09 -9.25
C SER A 40 15.14 -4.02 -10.31
N GLY A 41 14.78 -2.77 -10.02
CA GLY A 41 15.00 -1.65 -10.95
C GLY A 41 13.98 -1.54 -12.09
N SER A 42 12.97 -2.42 -12.19
CA SER A 42 12.00 -2.40 -13.30
C SER A 42 10.98 -1.25 -13.26
N GLY A 43 10.92 -0.47 -12.17
CA GLY A 43 9.97 0.64 -12.00
C GLY A 43 8.82 0.38 -11.01
N LYS A 44 8.77 -0.80 -10.33
CA LYS A 44 7.71 -1.14 -9.35
C LYS A 44 7.53 -0.09 -8.26
N SER A 45 8.62 0.30 -7.59
CA SER A 45 8.57 1.29 -6.50
C SER A 45 8.16 2.67 -7.00
N THR A 46 8.56 3.04 -8.24
CA THR A 46 8.13 4.28 -8.88
C THR A 46 6.63 4.24 -9.15
N LEU A 47 6.13 3.16 -9.73
CA LEU A 47 4.69 2.97 -9.99
C LEU A 47 3.90 3.00 -8.67
N MET A 48 4.40 2.30 -7.64
CA MET A 48 3.80 2.32 -6.31
C MET A 48 3.72 3.74 -5.72
N ASN A 49 4.82 4.50 -5.82
CA ASN A 49 4.85 5.86 -5.28
C ASN A 49 3.85 6.77 -5.98
N ILE A 50 3.68 6.62 -7.30
CA ILE A 50 2.69 7.39 -8.05
C ILE A 50 1.27 6.95 -7.72
N ILE A 51 0.98 5.63 -7.71
CA ILE A 51 -0.33 5.10 -7.29
C ILE A 51 -0.65 5.56 -5.88
N GLY A 52 0.35 5.55 -5.00
CA GLY A 52 0.25 6.00 -3.61
C GLY A 52 0.16 7.51 -3.43
N CYS A 53 0.19 8.31 -4.49
CA CYS A 53 0.27 9.78 -4.42
C CYS A 53 1.46 10.28 -3.58
N LEU A 54 2.56 9.53 -3.51
CA LEU A 54 3.82 9.91 -2.87
C LEU A 54 4.77 10.62 -3.84
N ASP A 55 4.55 10.44 -5.14
CA ASP A 55 5.25 11.12 -6.24
C ASP A 55 4.23 11.44 -7.34
N VAL A 56 4.62 12.28 -8.30
CA VAL A 56 3.81 12.65 -9.45
C VAL A 56 4.51 12.23 -10.74
N ALA A 57 3.74 11.86 -11.75
CA ALA A 57 4.26 11.55 -13.07
C ALA A 57 4.72 12.82 -13.80
N ASP A 58 5.67 12.65 -14.73
CA ASP A 58 6.13 13.75 -15.59
C ASP A 58 5.24 13.90 -16.83
N ALA A 59 4.56 12.81 -17.25
CA ALA A 59 3.61 12.80 -18.37
C ALA A 59 2.59 11.66 -18.20
N GLY A 60 1.50 11.73 -18.97
CA GLY A 60 0.38 10.80 -18.88
C GLY A 60 -0.69 11.25 -17.89
N THR A 61 -1.68 10.39 -17.63
CA THR A 61 -2.78 10.69 -16.71
C THR A 61 -2.93 9.58 -15.65
N TYR A 62 -3.34 9.97 -14.46
CA TYR A 62 -3.66 9.05 -13.37
C TYR A 62 -4.94 9.47 -12.67
N HIS A 63 -5.94 8.60 -12.68
CA HIS A 63 -7.19 8.79 -11.94
C HIS A 63 -7.33 7.75 -10.83
N LEU A 64 -7.63 8.22 -9.62
CA LEU A 64 -7.97 7.37 -8.47
C LEU A 64 -9.42 7.64 -8.07
N ASP A 65 -10.29 6.62 -8.17
CA ASP A 65 -11.75 6.78 -7.96
C ASP A 65 -12.34 7.93 -8.80
N GLY A 66 -11.87 8.10 -10.05
CA GLY A 66 -12.29 9.17 -10.95
C GLY A 66 -11.70 10.55 -10.66
N LEU A 67 -10.84 10.68 -9.65
CA LEU A 67 -10.15 11.94 -9.30
C LEU A 67 -8.86 12.08 -10.13
N PRO A 68 -8.67 13.17 -10.90
CA PRO A 68 -7.46 13.39 -11.71
C PRO A 68 -6.30 13.81 -10.81
N ILE A 69 -5.41 12.87 -10.49
CA ILE A 69 -4.35 13.04 -9.50
C ILE A 69 -3.29 14.05 -9.96
N GLU A 70 -2.99 14.09 -11.25
CA GLU A 70 -2.03 15.02 -11.85
C GLU A 70 -2.42 16.51 -11.69
N ALA A 71 -3.69 16.80 -11.44
CA ALA A 71 -4.17 18.17 -11.26
C ALA A 71 -4.06 18.69 -9.82
N TYR A 72 -3.61 17.83 -8.87
CA TYR A 72 -3.68 18.13 -7.45
C TYR A 72 -2.37 18.68 -6.89
N THR A 73 -2.52 19.62 -5.96
CA THR A 73 -1.41 20.15 -5.15
C THR A 73 -0.96 19.11 -4.13
N GLU A 74 0.28 19.27 -3.61
CA GLU A 74 0.83 18.37 -2.59
C GLU A 74 -0.07 18.22 -1.37
N ASN A 75 -0.69 19.30 -0.91
CA ASN A 75 -1.65 19.24 0.22
C ASN A 75 -2.90 18.43 -0.10
N GLN A 76 -3.39 18.48 -1.33
CA GLN A 76 -4.53 17.68 -1.78
C GLN A 76 -4.14 16.20 -1.92
N LEU A 77 -2.94 15.92 -2.47
CA LEU A 77 -2.38 14.57 -2.53
C LEU A 77 -2.23 13.96 -1.12
N ALA A 78 -1.74 14.74 -0.16
CA ALA A 78 -1.65 14.29 1.24
C ALA A 78 -3.03 13.94 1.84
N GLN A 79 -4.08 14.69 1.50
CA GLN A 79 -5.45 14.37 1.93
C GLN A 79 -5.97 13.09 1.27
N ILE A 80 -5.68 12.87 -0.02
CA ILE A 80 -6.05 11.65 -0.75
C ILE A 80 -5.34 10.45 -0.13
N ARG A 81 -4.01 10.52 0.07
CA ARG A 81 -3.23 9.47 0.75
C ARG A 81 -3.87 9.08 2.07
N ASN A 82 -4.17 10.06 2.90
CA ASN A 82 -4.70 9.81 4.23
C ASN A 82 -6.12 9.23 4.24
N ARG A 83 -6.95 9.52 3.23
CA ARG A 83 -8.37 9.12 3.20
C ARG A 83 -8.65 7.90 2.35
N LYS A 84 -7.88 7.72 1.28
CA LYS A 84 -8.17 6.74 0.22
C LYS A 84 -7.21 5.56 0.20
N ILE A 85 -5.99 5.73 0.75
CA ILE A 85 -4.92 4.76 0.58
C ILE A 85 -4.41 4.28 1.94
N GLY A 86 -4.46 2.96 2.16
CA GLY A 86 -3.82 2.30 3.28
C GLY A 86 -2.49 1.68 2.83
N PHE A 87 -1.37 2.12 3.41
CA PHE A 87 -0.05 1.61 3.07
C PHE A 87 0.41 0.53 4.03
N VAL A 88 0.97 -0.55 3.46
CA VAL A 88 1.65 -1.63 4.18
C VAL A 88 3.02 -1.82 3.56
N PHE A 89 4.11 -1.69 4.32
CA PHE A 89 5.49 -1.77 3.85
C PHE A 89 6.23 -2.98 4.40
N GLN A 90 7.25 -3.45 3.71
CA GLN A 90 8.15 -4.52 4.12
C GLN A 90 8.80 -4.25 5.49
N SER A 91 9.22 -3.03 5.74
CA SER A 91 9.88 -2.62 7.00
C SER A 91 8.90 -2.14 8.07
N PHE A 92 7.59 -2.45 7.94
CA PHE A 92 6.51 -2.09 8.86
C PHE A 92 6.31 -0.57 9.01
N ASN A 93 7.37 0.22 9.01
CA ASN A 93 7.40 1.68 9.16
C ASN A 93 6.58 2.17 10.36
N LEU A 94 6.69 1.47 11.50
CA LEU A 94 6.12 1.91 12.77
C LEU A 94 7.03 2.95 13.42
N ILE A 95 6.43 3.91 14.11
CA ILE A 95 7.17 4.88 14.90
C ILE A 95 7.60 4.19 16.22
N PRO A 96 8.93 4.02 16.47
CA PRO A 96 9.40 3.15 17.55
C PRO A 96 9.03 3.63 18.95
N LYS A 97 8.78 4.93 19.12
CA LYS A 97 8.43 5.55 20.41
C LYS A 97 6.93 5.57 20.71
N LEU A 98 6.11 5.13 19.76
CA LEU A 98 4.66 5.04 19.90
C LEU A 98 4.26 3.58 20.11
N SER A 99 3.29 3.35 20.97
CA SER A 99 2.64 2.04 21.14
C SER A 99 1.93 1.57 19.87
N ALA A 100 1.48 0.32 19.83
CA ALA A 100 0.70 -0.22 18.74
C ALA A 100 -0.57 0.61 18.50
N GLU A 101 -1.34 0.94 19.53
CA GLU A 101 -2.53 1.75 19.41
C GLU A 101 -2.24 3.18 18.92
N GLU A 102 -1.17 3.81 19.40
CA GLU A 102 -0.77 5.14 18.96
C GLU A 102 -0.30 5.15 17.49
N ASN A 103 0.44 4.13 17.04
CA ASN A 103 0.78 3.98 15.62
C ASN A 103 -0.46 3.85 14.75
N VAL A 104 -1.46 3.07 15.16
CA VAL A 104 -2.72 2.91 14.43
C VAL A 104 -3.57 4.18 14.48
N GLU A 105 -3.49 4.98 15.53
CA GLU A 105 -4.26 6.22 15.70
C GLU A 105 -3.80 7.36 14.77
N LEU A 106 -2.51 7.38 14.37
CA LEU A 106 -1.90 8.48 13.63
C LEU A 106 -2.71 8.98 12.42
N PRO A 107 -3.16 8.12 11.49
CA PRO A 107 -3.93 8.58 10.33
C PRO A 107 -5.21 9.30 10.71
N LEU A 108 -5.87 8.90 11.79
CA LEU A 108 -7.10 9.53 12.28
C LEU A 108 -6.86 10.90 12.91
N ILE A 109 -5.67 11.11 13.50
CA ILE A 109 -5.26 12.43 14.02
C ILE A 109 -5.13 13.40 12.85
N TYR A 110 -4.49 13.00 11.76
CA TYR A 110 -4.38 13.82 10.54
C TYR A 110 -5.75 14.10 9.90
N GLN A 111 -6.71 13.18 10.02
CA GLN A 111 -8.10 13.41 9.59
C GLN A 111 -8.88 14.32 10.55
N LYS A 112 -8.32 14.72 11.69
CA LYS A 112 -8.97 15.50 12.74
C LYS A 112 -10.22 14.80 13.34
N VAL A 113 -10.21 13.47 13.35
CA VAL A 113 -11.28 12.66 13.96
C VAL A 113 -11.30 12.92 15.49
N PRO A 114 -12.46 13.12 16.11
CA PRO A 114 -12.57 13.33 17.56
C PRO A 114 -11.98 12.15 18.37
N ARG A 115 -11.36 12.43 19.52
CA ARG A 115 -10.64 11.44 20.33
C ARG A 115 -11.47 10.20 20.67
N ASN A 116 -12.71 10.38 21.08
CA ASN A 116 -13.58 9.27 21.45
C ASN A 116 -13.83 8.32 20.26
N GLU A 117 -14.04 8.86 19.08
CA GLU A 117 -14.21 8.09 17.85
C GLU A 117 -12.92 7.39 17.43
N ARG A 118 -11.75 8.06 17.54
CA ARG A 118 -10.45 7.45 17.26
C ARG A 118 -10.23 6.19 18.10
N GLN A 119 -10.48 6.27 19.40
CA GLN A 119 -10.31 5.13 20.32
C GLN A 119 -11.14 3.91 19.90
N VAL A 120 -12.40 4.13 19.48
CA VAL A 120 -13.27 3.04 19.01
C VAL A 120 -12.73 2.43 17.73
N ARG A 121 -12.34 3.27 16.73
CA ARG A 121 -11.81 2.79 15.45
C ARG A 121 -10.47 2.07 15.61
N VAL A 122 -9.56 2.59 16.43
CA VAL A 122 -8.26 1.97 16.73
C VAL A 122 -8.44 0.61 17.35
N ARG A 123 -9.31 0.49 18.36
CA ARG A 123 -9.60 -0.78 19.01
C ARG A 123 -10.15 -1.80 18.02
N ALA A 124 -11.14 -1.42 17.21
CA ALA A 124 -11.70 -2.29 16.19
C ALA A 124 -10.66 -2.73 15.15
N ALA A 125 -9.76 -1.82 14.71
CA ALA A 125 -8.68 -2.15 13.79
C ALA A 125 -7.68 -3.16 14.39
N LEU A 126 -7.30 -3.00 15.66
CA LEU A 126 -6.43 -3.94 16.36
C LEU A 126 -7.11 -5.29 16.63
N GLU A 127 -8.41 -5.31 16.91
CA GLU A 127 -9.20 -6.55 17.05
C GLU A 127 -9.23 -7.34 15.74
N ARG A 128 -9.40 -6.67 14.58
CA ARG A 128 -9.38 -7.30 13.23
C ARG A 128 -8.09 -8.06 12.94
N VAL A 129 -6.96 -7.59 13.45
CA VAL A 129 -5.65 -8.24 13.25
C VAL A 129 -5.21 -9.09 14.46
N GLY A 130 -6.09 -9.30 15.47
CA GLY A 130 -5.85 -10.13 16.62
C GLY A 130 -4.87 -9.56 17.65
N LEU A 131 -4.68 -8.21 17.68
CA LEU A 131 -3.70 -7.55 18.54
C LEU A 131 -4.29 -6.60 19.60
N ALA A 132 -5.58 -6.67 19.89
CA ALA A 132 -6.20 -5.83 20.92
C ALA A 132 -5.50 -5.97 22.30
N HIS A 133 -5.03 -7.17 22.66
CA HIS A 133 -4.31 -7.46 23.91
C HIS A 133 -2.88 -6.89 23.92
N ARG A 134 -2.34 -6.42 22.79
CA ARG A 134 -1.01 -5.82 22.61
C ARG A 134 -1.05 -4.32 22.33
N ALA A 135 -2.22 -3.68 22.43
CA ALA A 135 -2.42 -2.28 22.06
C ALA A 135 -1.37 -1.32 22.64
N LYS A 136 -0.94 -1.53 23.88
CA LYS A 136 0.01 -0.66 24.61
C LYS A 136 1.48 -1.05 24.46
N HIS A 137 1.80 -2.12 23.70
CA HIS A 137 3.20 -2.54 23.50
C HIS A 137 3.87 -1.61 22.48
N LEU A 138 5.16 -1.36 22.70
CA LEU A 138 6.02 -0.68 21.74
C LEU A 138 6.43 -1.64 20.62
N PRO A 139 6.78 -1.15 19.42
CA PRO A 139 7.26 -1.99 18.32
C PRO A 139 8.40 -2.93 18.71
N THR A 140 9.31 -2.49 19.57
CA THR A 140 10.44 -3.30 20.06
C THR A 140 10.03 -4.48 20.95
N GLU A 141 8.79 -4.49 21.43
CA GLU A 141 8.21 -5.56 22.27
C GLU A 141 7.35 -6.53 21.46
N LEU A 142 7.26 -6.32 20.13
CA LEU A 142 6.45 -7.08 19.19
C LEU A 142 7.34 -7.90 18.25
N SER A 143 6.91 -9.11 17.91
CA SER A 143 7.54 -9.87 16.82
C SER A 143 7.33 -9.19 15.46
N GLY A 144 8.13 -9.55 14.44
CA GLY A 144 7.99 -9.01 13.09
C GLY A 144 6.57 -9.16 12.53
N GLY A 145 5.96 -10.34 12.70
CA GLY A 145 4.57 -10.57 12.28
C GLY A 145 3.55 -9.73 13.06
N GLN A 146 3.79 -9.49 14.35
CA GLN A 146 2.95 -8.59 15.13
C GLN A 146 3.10 -7.14 14.69
N GLN A 147 4.32 -6.69 14.40
CA GLN A 147 4.58 -5.36 13.84
C GLN A 147 3.87 -5.18 12.50
N GLN A 148 3.91 -6.18 11.62
CA GLN A 148 3.22 -6.15 10.33
C GLN A 148 1.70 -6.09 10.51
N ARG A 149 1.14 -6.84 11.46
CA ARG A 149 -0.29 -6.75 11.79
C ARG A 149 -0.67 -5.35 12.31
N VAL A 150 0.18 -4.69 13.11
CA VAL A 150 -0.03 -3.28 13.51
C VAL A 150 0.01 -2.35 12.29
N ALA A 151 0.95 -2.54 11.35
CA ALA A 151 1.01 -1.76 10.12
C ALA A 151 -0.25 -1.95 9.26
N ILE A 152 -0.78 -3.18 9.17
CA ILE A 152 -2.04 -3.46 8.50
C ILE A 152 -3.21 -2.77 9.22
N ALA A 153 -3.30 -2.86 10.56
CA ALA A 153 -4.34 -2.17 11.32
C ALA A 153 -4.29 -0.65 11.11
N ARG A 154 -3.08 -0.06 11.07
CA ARG A 154 -2.89 1.36 10.74
C ARG A 154 -3.38 1.70 9.33
N ALA A 155 -3.15 0.83 8.35
CA ALA A 155 -3.64 1.01 7.00
C ALA A 155 -5.18 0.98 6.94
N LEU A 156 -5.82 0.12 7.74
CA LEU A 156 -7.27 -0.12 7.72
C LEU A 156 -8.09 0.89 8.52
N VAL A 157 -7.49 1.57 9.51
CA VAL A 157 -8.22 2.40 10.48
C VAL A 157 -8.98 3.57 9.85
N THR A 158 -8.54 4.01 8.67
CA THR A 158 -9.18 5.07 7.88
C THR A 158 -10.29 4.58 6.98
N ASN A 159 -10.49 3.26 6.89
CA ASN A 159 -11.37 2.61 5.92
C ASN A 159 -11.06 3.02 4.47
N PRO A 160 -9.83 2.77 3.99
CA PRO A 160 -9.37 3.20 2.67
C PRO A 160 -10.09 2.44 1.54
N SER A 161 -10.19 3.05 0.35
CA SER A 161 -10.69 2.37 -0.84
C SER A 161 -9.62 1.50 -1.51
N LEU A 162 -8.33 1.79 -1.25
CA LEU A 162 -7.17 1.07 -1.78
C LEU A 162 -6.21 0.67 -0.66
N ILE A 163 -5.80 -0.59 -0.63
CA ILE A 163 -4.68 -1.08 0.16
C ILE A 163 -3.50 -1.29 -0.80
N LEU A 164 -2.39 -0.60 -0.52
CA LEU A 164 -1.16 -0.67 -1.29
C LEU A 164 -0.07 -1.31 -0.44
N ALA A 165 0.32 -2.54 -0.78
CA ALA A 165 1.23 -3.36 0.00
C ALA A 165 2.55 -3.59 -0.77
N ASP A 166 3.67 -3.13 -0.21
CA ASP A 166 5.01 -3.27 -0.76
C ASP A 166 5.77 -4.34 0.00
N GLU A 167 6.01 -5.48 -0.64
CA GLU A 167 6.72 -6.63 -0.08
C GLU A 167 6.24 -7.00 1.34
N PRO A 168 4.93 -7.14 1.60
CA PRO A 168 4.40 -7.17 2.96
C PRO A 168 4.84 -8.39 3.78
N THR A 169 5.45 -9.39 3.14
CA THR A 169 5.93 -10.63 3.76
C THR A 169 7.46 -10.79 3.69
N GLY A 170 8.16 -9.86 3.04
CA GLY A 170 9.58 -10.00 2.72
C GLY A 170 10.54 -10.10 3.92
N ASN A 171 10.13 -9.66 5.11
CA ASN A 171 10.91 -9.73 6.35
C ASN A 171 10.36 -10.76 7.35
N LEU A 172 9.52 -11.70 6.89
CA LEU A 172 8.81 -12.66 7.76
C LEU A 172 9.19 -14.10 7.42
N ASP A 173 9.09 -14.98 8.40
CA ASP A 173 9.17 -16.42 8.17
C ASP A 173 7.95 -16.94 7.39
N SER A 174 8.07 -18.14 6.79
CA SER A 174 7.05 -18.72 5.90
C SER A 174 5.67 -18.89 6.58
N LYS A 175 5.66 -19.24 7.87
CA LYS A 175 4.40 -19.41 8.62
C LYS A 175 3.72 -18.07 8.82
N THR A 176 4.47 -17.10 9.30
CA THR A 176 3.98 -15.73 9.54
C THR A 176 3.56 -15.08 8.23
N SER A 177 4.32 -15.29 7.13
CA SER A 177 3.97 -14.81 5.79
C SER A 177 2.59 -15.31 5.36
N LYS A 178 2.30 -16.59 5.55
CA LYS A 178 0.98 -17.15 5.26
C LYS A 178 -0.12 -16.48 6.08
N GLU A 179 0.10 -16.31 7.39
CA GLU A 179 -0.88 -15.64 8.25
C GLU A 179 -1.16 -14.18 7.83
N ILE A 180 -0.14 -13.46 7.32
CA ILE A 180 -0.32 -12.12 6.78
C ILE A 180 -1.10 -12.15 5.46
N MET A 181 -0.82 -13.10 4.58
CA MET A 181 -1.57 -13.24 3.32
C MET A 181 -3.02 -13.65 3.57
N ASP A 182 -3.30 -14.48 4.57
CA ASP A 182 -4.67 -14.82 4.98
C ASP A 182 -5.46 -13.56 5.37
N ILE A 183 -4.82 -12.58 6.06
CA ILE A 183 -5.46 -11.29 6.35
C ILE A 183 -5.78 -10.52 5.06
N PHE A 184 -4.88 -10.48 4.07
CA PHE A 184 -5.17 -9.82 2.79
C PHE A 184 -6.32 -10.50 2.04
N HIS A 185 -6.41 -11.83 2.06
CA HIS A 185 -7.55 -12.56 1.48
C HIS A 185 -8.87 -12.22 2.18
N GLU A 186 -8.89 -12.16 3.51
CA GLU A 186 -10.06 -11.73 4.27
C GLU A 186 -10.48 -10.30 3.92
N LEU A 187 -9.52 -9.39 3.79
CA LEU A 187 -9.78 -8.01 3.39
C LEU A 187 -10.35 -7.91 1.98
N HIS A 188 -9.80 -8.68 1.04
CA HIS A 188 -10.33 -8.76 -0.32
C HIS A 188 -11.75 -9.32 -0.33
N ALA A 189 -12.03 -10.40 0.40
CA ALA A 189 -13.36 -10.98 0.54
C ALA A 189 -14.39 -9.99 1.14
N GLN A 190 -13.93 -9.02 1.95
CA GLN A 190 -14.74 -7.92 2.49
C GLN A 190 -14.92 -6.75 1.51
N GLY A 191 -14.39 -6.86 0.28
CA GLY A 191 -14.55 -5.87 -0.78
C GLY A 191 -13.46 -4.79 -0.86
N ASN A 192 -12.33 -4.95 -0.17
CA ASN A 192 -11.21 -4.04 -0.35
C ASN A 192 -10.51 -4.27 -1.70
N THR A 193 -10.08 -3.19 -2.35
CA THR A 193 -9.16 -3.27 -3.49
C THR A 193 -7.74 -3.35 -2.95
N ILE A 194 -6.95 -4.32 -3.44
CA ILE A 194 -5.60 -4.57 -2.96
C ILE A 194 -4.63 -4.57 -4.13
N VAL A 195 -3.58 -3.78 -4.03
CA VAL A 195 -2.42 -3.80 -4.93
C VAL A 195 -1.21 -4.26 -4.15
N LEU A 196 -0.73 -5.45 -4.47
CA LEU A 196 0.41 -6.09 -3.84
C LEU A 196 1.61 -5.97 -4.77
N ILE A 197 2.71 -5.41 -4.28
CA ILE A 197 3.98 -5.36 -5.01
C ILE A 197 4.90 -6.39 -4.39
N THR A 198 5.42 -7.29 -5.21
CA THR A 198 6.35 -8.32 -4.75
C THR A 198 7.26 -8.81 -5.87
N HIS A 199 8.41 -9.34 -5.51
CA HIS A 199 9.29 -10.12 -6.40
C HIS A 199 9.14 -11.64 -6.17
N ASP A 200 8.36 -12.04 -5.17
CA ASP A 200 8.07 -13.44 -4.86
C ASP A 200 6.88 -13.93 -5.70
N ASN A 201 7.14 -14.88 -6.59
CA ASN A 201 6.12 -15.43 -7.47
C ASN A 201 5.02 -16.22 -6.74
N ASP A 202 5.33 -16.85 -5.60
CA ASP A 202 4.34 -17.64 -4.86
C ASP A 202 3.39 -16.70 -4.07
N VAL A 203 3.89 -15.56 -3.62
CA VAL A 203 3.07 -14.49 -3.06
C VAL A 203 2.23 -13.84 -4.16
N ALA A 204 2.82 -13.57 -5.33
CA ALA A 204 2.11 -12.96 -6.46
C ALA A 204 0.93 -13.79 -6.97
N LYS A 205 1.07 -15.12 -7.04
CA LYS A 205 0.01 -16.05 -7.46
C LYS A 205 -1.21 -16.08 -6.53
N GLN A 206 -1.12 -15.49 -5.35
CA GLN A 206 -2.25 -15.38 -4.43
C GLN A 206 -3.22 -14.26 -4.80
N ALA A 207 -2.81 -13.34 -5.70
CA ALA A 207 -3.68 -12.33 -6.27
C ALA A 207 -4.51 -12.91 -7.43
N SER A 208 -5.62 -12.25 -7.76
CA SER A 208 -6.51 -12.68 -8.86
C SER A 208 -5.92 -12.40 -10.24
N ARG A 209 -5.00 -11.43 -10.33
CA ARG A 209 -4.35 -10.99 -11.57
C ARG A 209 -2.94 -10.52 -11.27
N ALA A 210 -1.97 -10.88 -12.14
CA ALA A 210 -0.62 -10.37 -12.06
C ALA A 210 -0.32 -9.38 -13.21
N ILE A 211 0.35 -8.32 -12.85
CA ILE A 211 0.84 -7.27 -13.75
C ILE A 211 2.36 -7.33 -13.72
N HIS A 212 2.97 -7.53 -14.89
CA HIS A 212 4.42 -7.51 -15.02
C HIS A 212 4.89 -6.10 -15.39
N ILE A 213 5.94 -5.65 -14.71
CA ILE A 213 6.66 -4.43 -15.08
C ILE A 213 8.11 -4.77 -15.40
N LEU A 214 8.56 -4.36 -16.58
CA LEU A 214 9.93 -4.53 -17.06
C LEU A 214 10.37 -3.26 -17.77
N ASP A 215 11.52 -2.71 -17.37
CA ASP A 215 12.11 -1.49 -17.94
C ASP A 215 11.11 -0.31 -18.03
N GLY A 216 10.30 -0.16 -17.00
CA GLY A 216 9.28 0.89 -16.89
C GLY A 216 8.01 0.67 -17.72
N GLN A 217 7.91 -0.43 -18.46
CA GLN A 217 6.74 -0.80 -19.25
C GLN A 217 5.90 -1.87 -18.56
N ILE A 218 4.59 -1.79 -18.73
CA ILE A 218 3.63 -2.71 -18.13
C ILE A 218 3.15 -3.71 -19.19
N THR A 219 3.15 -4.98 -18.80
CA THR A 219 2.52 -6.06 -19.56
C THR A 219 1.58 -6.82 -18.64
N GLU A 220 0.34 -7.07 -19.08
CA GLU A 220 -0.58 -7.91 -18.33
C GLU A 220 -0.30 -9.39 -18.64
N VAL A 221 -0.25 -10.20 -17.59
CA VAL A 221 -0.16 -11.66 -17.70
C VAL A 221 -1.35 -12.26 -16.95
N ALA A 222 -2.16 -13.03 -17.65
CA ALA A 222 -3.15 -13.90 -16.99
C ALA A 222 -2.39 -14.96 -16.17
N LEU A 223 -2.72 -15.10 -14.88
CA LEU A 223 -2.20 -16.16 -13.99
C LEU A 223 -2.79 -17.53 -14.37
#